data_75ca460f83c2dd1d15b327f5f27e60f1
#
_entry.id   75ca460f83c2dd1d15b327f5f27e60f1
#
_cell.length_a   1.000
_cell.length_b   1.000
_cell.length_c   1.000
_cell.angle_alpha   90.00
_cell.angle_beta   90.00
_cell.angle_gamma   90.00
#
_symmetry.space_group_name_H-M   'P 1'
#
loop_
_entity.id
_entity.type
_entity.pdbx_description
1 polymer ?
#
loop_
_entity_poly.entity_id
_entity_poly.type
_entity_poly.pdbx_seq_one_letter_code
_entity_poly.pdbx_strand_id
1 'polypeptide(L)'
;MADYVNFYVPDTSGDNAKMNEAIRKSAMTKMENLFSEDEKREVEIETLLREGKAFIEIIDAAKGKKADLIVISTKGKTGYEHAQFGSVTEKVVRKAPCSVFVVKESR
;
A
#
# COMPACT_ATOMS: atom_id res chain seq x y z
N MET A 1 12.79 -6.75 13.07
CA MET A 1 11.63 -6.80 12.18
C MET A 1 10.68 -5.68 12.54
N ALA A 2 10.16 -5.00 11.54
CA ALA A 2 9.25 -3.89 11.82
C ALA A 2 7.90 -4.41 12.29
N ASP A 3 7.28 -3.67 13.20
CA ASP A 3 5.93 -3.98 13.66
C ASP A 3 4.88 -3.62 12.63
N TYR A 4 5.18 -2.60 11.82
CA TYR A 4 4.24 -2.09 10.83
C TYR A 4 5.00 -1.68 9.59
N VAL A 5 4.49 -2.05 8.43
CA VAL A 5 5.08 -1.64 7.15
C VAL A 5 4.10 -0.71 6.46
N ASN A 6 4.53 0.53 6.27
CA ASN A 6 3.76 1.52 5.55
C ASN A 6 4.12 1.36 4.07
N PHE A 7 3.18 0.90 3.28
CA PHE A 7 3.46 0.42 1.94
C PHE A 7 2.64 1.17 0.91
N TYR A 8 3.30 1.61 -0.13
CA TYR A 8 2.63 2.28 -1.23
C TYR A 8 3.19 1.79 -2.55
N VAL A 9 2.30 1.44 -3.46
CA VAL A 9 2.70 0.99 -4.80
C VAL A 9 1.91 1.79 -5.82
N PRO A 10 2.53 2.81 -6.42
CA PRO A 10 1.88 3.42 -7.57
C PRO A 10 1.87 2.42 -8.72
N ASP A 11 0.77 2.38 -9.44
CA ASP A 11 0.66 1.45 -10.56
C ASP A 11 1.49 1.97 -11.72
N THR A 12 2.62 1.35 -11.97
CA THR A 12 3.51 1.75 -13.06
C THR A 12 3.52 0.72 -14.18
N SER A 13 2.46 -0.05 -14.30
CA SER A 13 2.38 -1.04 -15.37
C SER A 13 1.99 -0.46 -16.71
N GLY A 14 1.56 0.80 -16.75
CA GLY A 14 1.18 1.45 -18.00
C GLY A 14 2.36 2.09 -18.69
N ASP A 15 2.08 2.64 -19.86
CA ASP A 15 3.13 3.13 -20.74
C ASP A 15 3.90 4.32 -20.19
N ASN A 16 3.24 5.18 -19.43
CA ASN A 16 3.84 6.41 -18.97
C ASN A 16 3.96 6.47 -17.48
N ALA A 17 4.04 5.34 -16.85
CA ALA A 17 3.78 5.30 -15.43
C ALA A 17 5.00 5.31 -14.54
N LYS A 18 6.20 5.23 -15.09
CA LYS A 18 7.38 5.16 -14.25
C LYS A 18 7.61 6.47 -13.53
N MET A 19 7.87 6.37 -12.24
CA MET A 19 8.16 7.53 -11.44
C MET A 19 9.58 7.99 -11.65
N ASN A 20 9.76 9.31 -11.77
CA ASN A 20 11.11 9.83 -11.76
C ASN A 20 11.56 10.00 -10.31
N GLU A 21 12.83 10.38 -10.16
CA GLU A 21 13.43 10.44 -8.83
C GLU A 21 12.77 11.50 -7.95
N ALA A 22 12.37 12.62 -8.53
CA ALA A 22 11.75 13.68 -7.75
C ALA A 22 10.40 13.24 -7.20
N ILE A 23 9.62 12.55 -8.02
CA ILE A 23 8.30 12.07 -7.58
C ILE A 23 8.47 11.00 -6.52
N ARG A 24 9.44 10.11 -6.71
CA ARG A 24 9.70 9.06 -5.73
C ARG A 24 10.07 9.65 -4.37
N LYS A 25 10.96 10.63 -4.38
CA LYS A 25 11.39 11.26 -3.16
C LYS A 25 10.23 11.95 -2.45
N SER A 26 9.40 12.64 -3.22
CA SER A 26 8.24 13.32 -2.65
C SER A 26 7.28 12.31 -2.02
N ALA A 27 7.04 11.20 -2.70
CA ALA A 27 6.15 10.17 -2.18
C ALA A 27 6.68 9.57 -0.87
N MET A 28 7.97 9.28 -0.84
CA MET A 28 8.58 8.73 0.37
C MET A 28 8.45 9.69 1.55
N THR A 29 8.69 10.98 1.30
CA THR A 29 8.57 11.97 2.35
C THR A 29 7.16 12.03 2.90
N LYS A 30 6.17 12.02 2.00
CA LYS A 30 4.78 12.05 2.45
C LYS A 30 4.42 10.81 3.26
N MET A 31 4.90 9.65 2.84
CA MET A 31 4.62 8.42 3.56
C MET A 31 5.23 8.42 4.95
N GLU A 32 6.46 8.91 5.05
CA GLU A 32 7.14 8.94 6.33
C GLU A 32 6.51 9.93 7.28
N ASN A 33 5.85 10.96 6.75
CA ASN A 33 5.20 11.97 7.58
C ASN A 33 3.79 11.59 7.99
N LEU A 34 3.30 10.42 7.59
CA LEU A 34 1.98 9.98 8.01
C LEU A 34 1.90 9.69 9.50
N PHE A 35 3.02 9.41 10.11
CA PHE A 35 3.06 9.02 11.52
C PHE A 35 3.76 10.08 12.33
N SER A 36 3.23 10.35 13.52
CA SER A 36 3.86 11.31 14.43
C SER A 36 5.14 10.72 15.02
N GLU A 37 5.95 11.58 15.60
CA GLU A 37 7.17 11.11 16.26
C GLU A 37 6.86 10.20 17.43
N ASP A 38 5.77 10.47 18.14
CA ASP A 38 5.36 9.61 19.23
C ASP A 38 4.97 8.23 18.74
N GLU A 39 4.24 8.17 17.63
CA GLU A 39 3.86 6.88 17.07
C GLU A 39 5.07 6.09 16.61
N LYS A 40 6.05 6.76 16.02
CA LYS A 40 7.27 6.09 15.56
C LYS A 40 8.08 5.54 16.71
N ARG A 41 7.96 6.14 17.90
CA ARG A 41 8.69 5.64 19.06
C ARG A 41 8.05 4.40 19.67
N GLU A 42 6.73 4.32 19.57
CA GLU A 42 6.02 3.20 20.18
C GLU A 42 5.99 1.96 19.32
N VAL A 43 5.98 2.16 17.98
CA VAL A 43 5.85 1.08 17.03
C VAL A 43 6.96 1.23 15.99
N GLU A 44 7.64 0.15 15.72
CA GLU A 44 8.66 0.18 14.69
C GLU A 44 7.98 0.16 13.33
N ILE A 45 8.15 1.25 12.56
CA ILE A 45 7.48 1.42 11.28
C ILE A 45 8.51 1.46 10.17
N GLU A 46 8.32 0.60 9.19
CA GLU A 46 9.14 0.60 7.98
C GLU A 46 8.30 1.15 6.83
N THR A 47 8.88 2.01 6.02
CA THR A 47 8.19 2.56 4.87
C THR A 47 8.77 1.98 3.61
N LEU A 48 7.90 1.42 2.77
CA LEU A 48 8.29 0.82 1.49
C LEU A 48 7.56 1.48 0.36
N LEU A 49 8.31 1.78 -0.69
CA LEU A 49 7.75 2.29 -1.94
C LEU A 49 8.22 1.38 -3.05
N ARG A 50 7.30 0.77 -3.76
CA ARG A 50 7.63 -0.11 -4.86
C ARG A 50 6.89 0.33 -6.12
N GLU A 51 7.44 -0.01 -7.26
CA GLU A 51 6.82 0.27 -8.54
C GLU A 51 6.50 -1.05 -9.22
N GLY A 52 5.43 -1.02 -10.00
CA GLY A 52 5.02 -2.19 -10.74
C GLY A 52 3.52 -2.37 -10.68
N LYS A 53 3.09 -3.59 -10.86
CA LYS A 53 1.68 -3.92 -10.79
C LYS A 53 1.28 -4.01 -9.33
N ALA A 54 0.36 -3.15 -8.92
CA ALA A 54 0.12 -2.94 -7.49
C ALA A 54 -0.17 -4.22 -6.72
N PHE A 55 -1.12 -5.03 -7.19
CA PHE A 55 -1.50 -6.18 -6.38
C PHE A 55 -0.36 -7.21 -6.27
N ILE A 56 0.44 -7.33 -7.31
CA ILE A 56 1.58 -8.26 -7.28
C ILE A 56 2.62 -7.79 -6.28
N GLU A 57 2.92 -6.49 -6.30
CA GLU A 57 3.92 -5.95 -5.38
C GLU A 57 3.46 -6.04 -3.93
N ILE A 58 2.17 -5.81 -3.69
CA ILE A 58 1.64 -5.92 -2.34
C ILE A 58 1.77 -7.34 -1.82
N ILE A 59 1.39 -8.31 -2.63
CA ILE A 59 1.45 -9.71 -2.22
C ILE A 59 2.89 -10.17 -2.02
N ASP A 60 3.78 -9.76 -2.92
CA ASP A 60 5.20 -10.08 -2.78
C ASP A 60 5.77 -9.50 -1.49
N ALA A 61 5.43 -8.26 -1.19
CA ALA A 61 5.92 -7.64 0.04
C ALA A 61 5.38 -8.35 1.27
N ALA A 62 4.10 -8.72 1.24
CA ALA A 62 3.51 -9.42 2.37
C ALA A 62 4.18 -10.75 2.62
N LYS A 63 4.51 -11.48 1.55
CA LYS A 63 5.22 -12.75 1.69
C LYS A 63 6.63 -12.53 2.22
N GLY A 64 7.33 -11.57 1.66
CA GLY A 64 8.71 -11.31 2.06
C GLY A 64 8.83 -10.83 3.49
N LYS A 65 7.86 -10.07 3.95
CA LYS A 65 7.86 -9.56 5.33
C LYS A 65 7.17 -10.49 6.30
N LYS A 66 6.61 -11.60 5.81
CA LYS A 66 5.86 -12.56 6.63
C LYS A 66 4.74 -11.87 7.39
N ALA A 67 3.98 -11.05 6.67
CA ALA A 67 2.92 -10.26 7.27
C ALA A 67 1.82 -11.16 7.83
N ASP A 68 1.28 -10.76 8.96
CA ASP A 68 0.14 -11.44 9.57
C ASP A 68 -1.18 -10.85 9.13
N LEU A 69 -1.16 -9.62 8.66
CA LEU A 69 -2.36 -8.91 8.31
C LEU A 69 -2.05 -7.84 7.28
N ILE A 70 -2.88 -7.75 6.26
CA ILE A 70 -2.82 -6.65 5.31
C ILE A 70 -4.02 -5.74 5.57
N VAL A 71 -3.78 -4.45 5.71
CA VAL A 71 -4.85 -3.46 5.82
C VAL A 71 -4.86 -2.67 4.53
N ILE A 72 -5.99 -2.65 3.85
CA ILE A 72 -6.09 -2.03 2.53
C ILE A 72 -7.43 -1.31 2.40
N SER A 73 -7.43 -0.19 1.70
CA SER A 73 -8.63 0.60 1.49
C SER A 73 -9.39 0.13 0.28
N THR A 74 -10.71 0.29 0.30
CA THR A 74 -11.54 -0.04 -0.86
C THR A 74 -11.44 0.98 -1.95
N LYS A 75 -11.04 2.22 -1.63
CA LYS A 75 -11.08 3.30 -2.60
C LYS A 75 -9.72 3.48 -3.22
N GLY A 76 -9.63 3.24 -4.51
CA GLY A 76 -8.43 3.51 -5.27
C GLY A 76 -8.50 4.87 -5.91
N LYS A 77 -7.49 5.15 -6.73
CA LYS A 77 -7.43 6.43 -7.42
C LYS A 77 -8.48 6.58 -8.51
N THR A 78 -9.06 5.50 -8.96
CA THR A 78 -10.05 5.56 -10.03
C THR A 78 -11.34 6.22 -9.60
N GLY A 79 -11.66 6.16 -8.32
CA GLY A 79 -12.82 6.84 -7.81
C GLY A 79 -14.15 6.30 -8.29
N TYR A 80 -14.22 5.05 -8.67
CA TYR A 80 -15.49 4.45 -9.08
C TYR A 80 -16.40 4.35 -7.87
N GLU A 81 -17.44 5.15 -7.88
CA GLU A 81 -18.30 5.24 -6.71
C GLU A 81 -19.14 4.01 -6.48
N HIS A 82 -19.45 3.31 -7.55
CA HIS A 82 -20.36 2.17 -7.45
C HIS A 82 -19.65 0.86 -7.16
N ALA A 83 -18.35 0.84 -7.25
CA ALA A 83 -17.60 -0.38 -6.97
C ALA A 83 -17.41 -0.54 -5.47
N GLN A 84 -17.72 -1.72 -4.97
CA GLN A 84 -17.50 -1.99 -3.56
C GLN A 84 -16.02 -2.15 -3.26
N PHE A 85 -15.30 -2.76 -4.17
CA PHE A 85 -13.85 -2.89 -4.08
C PHE A 85 -13.24 -2.39 -5.36
N GLY A 86 -12.09 -1.74 -5.27
CA GLY A 86 -11.28 -1.50 -6.44
C GLY A 86 -10.67 -2.80 -6.92
N SER A 87 -10.18 -2.81 -8.15
CA SER A 87 -9.62 -4.03 -8.73
C SER A 87 -8.41 -4.52 -7.95
N VAL A 88 -7.58 -3.60 -7.45
CA VAL A 88 -6.41 -3.99 -6.67
C VAL A 88 -6.83 -4.63 -5.37
N THR A 89 -7.80 -4.02 -4.67
CA THR A 89 -8.25 -4.55 -3.39
C THR A 89 -8.82 -5.95 -3.57
N GLU A 90 -9.63 -6.15 -4.59
CA GLU A 90 -10.22 -7.45 -4.83
C GLU A 90 -9.16 -8.52 -5.06
N LYS A 91 -8.15 -8.19 -5.86
CA LYS A 91 -7.10 -9.17 -6.15
C LYS A 91 -6.25 -9.47 -4.92
N VAL A 92 -6.00 -8.46 -4.09
CA VAL A 92 -5.25 -8.67 -2.87
C VAL A 92 -6.02 -9.58 -1.92
N VAL A 93 -7.32 -9.30 -1.74
CA VAL A 93 -8.15 -10.14 -0.87
C VAL A 93 -8.13 -11.59 -1.33
N ARG A 94 -8.20 -11.79 -2.64
CA ARG A 94 -8.28 -13.14 -3.18
C ARG A 94 -6.96 -13.91 -3.08
N LYS A 95 -5.84 -13.22 -3.20
CA LYS A 95 -4.55 -13.89 -3.36
C LYS A 95 -3.57 -13.67 -2.21
N ALA A 96 -3.97 -12.97 -1.18
CA ALA A 96 -3.06 -12.65 -0.08
C ALA A 96 -2.60 -13.92 0.66
N PRO A 97 -1.36 -13.89 1.16
CA PRO A 97 -0.86 -15.02 1.97
C PRO A 97 -1.32 -14.96 3.43
N CYS A 98 -2.09 -13.96 3.80
CA CYS A 98 -2.51 -13.75 5.18
C CYS A 98 -3.88 -13.11 5.19
N SER A 99 -4.40 -12.82 6.37
CA SER A 99 -5.68 -12.15 6.51
C SER A 99 -5.63 -10.75 5.95
N VAL A 100 -6.76 -10.28 5.46
CA VAL A 100 -6.86 -8.93 4.89
C VAL A 100 -8.00 -8.20 5.56
N PHE A 101 -7.70 -7.02 6.07
CA PHE A 101 -8.71 -6.15 6.67
C PHE A 101 -8.98 -5.04 5.66
N VAL A 102 -10.20 -5.00 5.16
CA VAL A 102 -10.58 -4.01 4.16
C VAL A 102 -11.26 -2.84 4.85
N VAL A 103 -10.71 -1.66 4.66
CA VAL A 103 -11.25 -0.44 5.27
C VAL A 103 -12.09 0.27 4.22
N LYS A 104 -13.36 0.47 4.54
CA LYS A 104 -14.26 1.18 3.65
C LYS A 104 -14.15 2.67 3.93
N GLU A 105 -13.84 3.44 2.91
CA GLU A 105 -13.77 4.87 3.08
C GLU A 105 -15.16 5.45 3.11
N SER A 106 -15.40 6.25 4.12
CA SER A 106 -16.66 6.98 4.18
C SER A 106 -16.50 8.22 3.34
N ARG A 107 -17.28 8.60 2.59
CA ARG A 107 -17.37 9.68 1.86
C ARG A 107 -17.38 10.23 1.39
#